data_455467a2b4d7fe47e04582dbbbad7b02
#
_entry.id   455467a2b4d7fe47e04582dbbbad7b02
#
_cell.length_a   1.000
_cell.length_b   1.000
_cell.length_c   1.000
_cell.angle_alpha   90.00
_cell.angle_beta   90.00
_cell.angle_gamma   90.00
#
_symmetry.space_group_name_H-M   'P 1'
#
loop_
_entity.id
_entity.type
_entity.pdbx_description
1 polymer ?
#
loop_
_entity_poly.entity_id
_entity_poly.type
_entity_poly.pdbx_seq_one_letter_code
_entity_poly.pdbx_strand_id
1 'polypeptide(L)'
;MACNIHLQLTYVHSLKEKRRILKSIISRIGREFNVAIAEVDHHDIWQSATLGLVTVANDAAYAHGLLERVVAWIETNRPDIQLVTYQIENR
;
A
#
# COMPACT_ATOMS: atom_id res chain seq x y z
N MET A 1 3.00 -4.55 -13.95
CA MET A 1 3.99 -4.28 -12.90
C MET A 1 3.34 -4.38 -11.54
N ALA A 2 4.01 -4.93 -10.56
CA ALA A 2 3.45 -5.17 -9.24
C ALA A 2 4.35 -4.57 -8.14
N CYS A 3 3.73 -4.25 -7.01
CA CYS A 3 4.43 -3.70 -5.85
C CYS A 3 3.88 -4.31 -4.59
N ASN A 4 4.75 -4.66 -3.66
CA ASN A 4 4.39 -5.05 -2.31
C ASN A 4 4.90 -3.99 -1.35
N ILE A 5 4.03 -3.52 -0.47
CA ILE A 5 4.37 -2.50 0.52
C ILE A 5 4.12 -3.08 1.91
N HIS A 6 5.14 -3.06 2.76
CA HIS A 6 5.04 -3.54 4.13
C HIS A 6 4.91 -2.36 5.09
N LEU A 7 3.84 -2.38 5.89
CA LEU A 7 3.50 -1.30 6.81
C LEU A 7 3.55 -1.78 8.25
N GLN A 8 3.97 -0.90 9.15
CA GLN A 8 3.91 -1.10 10.59
C GLN A 8 2.87 -0.15 11.18
N LEU A 9 1.89 -0.70 11.90
CA LEU A 9 0.76 0.03 12.46
C LEU A 9 0.88 0.03 13.99
N THR A 10 1.85 0.78 14.51
CA THR A 10 2.28 0.70 15.92
C THR A 10 1.16 1.00 16.92
N TYR A 11 0.23 1.89 16.56
CA TYR A 11 -0.82 2.35 17.48
C TYR A 11 -2.14 1.59 17.34
N VAL A 12 -2.16 0.51 16.55
CA VAL A 12 -3.37 -0.28 16.33
C VAL A 12 -3.47 -1.36 17.41
N HIS A 13 -4.64 -1.50 18.02
CA HIS A 13 -4.89 -2.42 19.12
C HIS A 13 -5.96 -3.46 18.84
N SER A 14 -6.48 -3.53 17.61
CA SER A 14 -7.47 -4.54 17.24
C SER A 14 -7.52 -4.73 15.73
N LEU A 15 -8.03 -5.88 15.30
CA LEU A 15 -8.25 -6.12 13.87
C LEU A 15 -9.28 -5.18 13.28
N LYS A 16 -10.29 -4.80 14.06
CA LYS A 16 -11.31 -3.86 13.60
C LYS A 16 -10.71 -2.50 13.27
N GLU A 17 -9.84 -2.00 14.14
CA GLU A 17 -9.14 -0.74 13.93
C GLU A 17 -8.22 -0.81 12.73
N LYS A 18 -7.46 -1.92 12.60
CA LYS A 18 -6.59 -2.14 11.45
C LYS A 18 -7.38 -2.11 10.14
N ARG A 19 -8.50 -2.83 10.08
CA ARG A 19 -9.32 -2.89 8.88
C ARG A 19 -9.85 -1.53 8.49
N ARG A 20 -10.26 -0.73 9.47
CA ARG A 20 -10.74 0.63 9.21
C ARG A 20 -9.65 1.51 8.60
N ILE A 21 -8.45 1.46 9.16
CA ILE A 21 -7.31 2.24 8.68
C ILE A 21 -6.92 1.81 7.27
N LEU A 22 -6.78 0.51 7.04
CA LEU A 22 -6.40 0.00 5.72
C LEU A 22 -7.47 0.26 4.67
N LYS A 23 -8.75 0.16 5.03
CA LYS A 23 -9.83 0.47 4.11
C LYS A 23 -9.75 1.92 3.65
N SER A 24 -9.44 2.83 4.55
CA SER A 24 -9.26 4.25 4.22
C SER A 24 -8.11 4.46 3.24
N ILE A 25 -6.96 3.85 3.50
CA ILE A 25 -5.78 3.97 2.65
C ILE A 25 -6.04 3.36 1.27
N ILE A 26 -6.56 2.15 1.24
CA ILE A 26 -6.83 1.42 -0.01
C ILE A 26 -7.83 2.18 -0.88
N SER A 27 -8.88 2.69 -0.27
CA SER A 27 -9.90 3.47 -0.98
C SER A 27 -9.31 4.75 -1.58
N ARG A 28 -8.48 5.47 -0.81
CA ARG A 28 -7.86 6.70 -1.26
C ARG A 28 -6.89 6.47 -2.42
N ILE A 29 -6.03 5.48 -2.28
CA ILE A 29 -5.06 5.13 -3.32
C ILE A 29 -5.77 4.68 -4.59
N GLY A 30 -6.81 3.87 -4.46
CA GLY A 30 -7.58 3.40 -5.61
C GLY A 30 -8.28 4.52 -6.37
N ARG A 31 -8.62 5.62 -5.68
CA ARG A 31 -9.22 6.78 -6.33
C ARG A 31 -8.21 7.74 -6.97
N GLU A 32 -7.02 7.83 -6.37
CA GLU A 32 -6.02 8.81 -6.83
C GLU A 32 -5.04 8.25 -7.86
N PHE A 33 -4.89 6.93 -7.89
CA PHE A 33 -3.92 6.28 -8.78
C PHE A 33 -4.59 5.15 -9.57
N ASN A 34 -4.12 4.96 -10.78
CA ASN A 34 -4.64 3.87 -11.63
C ASN A 34 -3.97 2.55 -11.25
N VAL A 35 -4.33 2.03 -10.10
CA VAL A 35 -3.80 0.76 -9.57
C VAL A 35 -4.92 -0.07 -8.97
N ALA A 36 -4.77 -1.38 -9.00
CA ALA A 36 -5.55 -2.29 -8.18
C ALA A 36 -4.75 -2.54 -6.91
N ILE A 37 -5.39 -2.47 -5.74
CA ILE A 37 -4.72 -2.57 -4.45
C ILE A 37 -5.55 -3.37 -3.47
N ALA A 38 -4.89 -4.21 -2.67
CA ALA A 38 -5.53 -4.99 -1.62
C ALA A 38 -4.51 -5.34 -0.54
N GLU A 39 -5.02 -5.67 0.65
CA GLU A 39 -4.19 -6.30 1.68
C GLU A 39 -3.98 -7.76 1.28
N VAL A 40 -2.71 -8.21 1.18
CA VAL A 40 -2.41 -9.53 0.61
C VAL A 40 -1.79 -10.51 1.59
N ASP A 41 -1.39 -10.05 2.78
CA ASP A 41 -0.75 -10.91 3.77
C ASP A 41 -0.90 -10.31 5.16
N HIS A 42 -0.68 -11.12 6.19
CA HIS A 42 -0.74 -10.69 7.59
C HIS A 42 -2.11 -10.19 8.03
N HIS A 43 -3.20 -10.79 7.48
CA HIS A 43 -4.57 -10.36 7.76
C HIS A 43 -4.92 -10.42 9.25
N ASP A 44 -4.38 -11.39 9.99
CA ASP A 44 -4.70 -11.61 11.39
C ASP A 44 -3.71 -10.94 12.36
N ILE A 45 -2.75 -10.18 11.85
CA ILE A 45 -1.78 -9.46 12.68
C ILE A 45 -2.19 -8.00 12.76
N TRP A 46 -2.36 -7.48 13.99
CA TRP A 46 -2.88 -6.10 14.18
C TRP A 46 -1.93 -5.04 13.69
N GLN A 47 -0.64 -5.23 13.92
CA GLN A 47 0.35 -4.17 13.82
C GLN A 47 1.20 -4.25 12.57
N SER A 48 0.90 -5.19 11.69
CA SER A 48 1.59 -5.34 10.41
C SER A 48 0.61 -5.55 9.29
N ALA A 49 0.91 -5.00 8.14
CA ALA A 49 0.10 -5.18 6.95
C ALA A 49 0.99 -5.20 5.72
N THR A 50 0.60 -6.00 4.73
CA THR A 50 1.23 -6.00 3.42
C THR A 50 0.17 -5.63 2.40
N LEU A 51 0.43 -4.56 1.64
CA LEU A 51 -0.41 -4.15 0.54
C LEU A 51 0.19 -4.64 -0.76
N GLY A 52 -0.63 -5.28 -1.57
CA GLY A 52 -0.25 -5.66 -2.93
C GLY A 52 -0.91 -4.72 -3.93
N LEU A 53 -0.13 -4.23 -4.88
CA LEU A 53 -0.59 -3.32 -5.91
C LEU A 53 -0.20 -3.86 -7.27
N VAL A 54 -1.06 -3.67 -8.26
CA VAL A 54 -0.72 -3.94 -9.66
C VAL A 54 -1.18 -2.77 -10.51
N THR A 55 -0.42 -2.49 -11.55
CA THR A 55 -0.83 -1.54 -12.58
C THR A 55 -0.46 -2.10 -13.94
N VAL A 56 -1.24 -1.71 -14.95
CA VAL A 56 -1.00 -2.09 -16.33
C VAL A 56 -0.71 -0.83 -17.13
N ALA A 57 0.42 -0.84 -17.83
CA ALA A 57 0.80 0.26 -18.70
C ALA A 57 1.67 -0.30 -19.82
N ASN A 58 1.68 0.41 -20.95
CA ASN A 58 2.53 0.02 -22.09
C ASN A 58 3.94 0.60 -22.00
N ASP A 59 4.29 1.23 -20.88
CA ASP A 59 5.60 1.82 -20.62
C ASP A 59 6.02 1.45 -19.21
N ALA A 60 7.09 0.65 -19.08
CA ALA A 60 7.57 0.16 -17.80
C ALA A 60 8.08 1.30 -16.91
N ALA A 61 8.72 2.30 -17.48
CA ALA A 61 9.21 3.44 -16.69
C ALA A 61 8.05 4.24 -16.09
N TYR A 62 6.98 4.43 -16.84
CA TYR A 62 5.78 5.09 -16.34
C TYR A 62 5.14 4.29 -15.20
N ALA A 63 4.98 2.98 -15.39
CA ALA A 63 4.38 2.12 -14.37
C ALA A 63 5.21 2.11 -13.09
N HIS A 64 6.53 2.03 -13.21
CA HIS A 64 7.43 2.08 -12.06
C HIS A 64 7.29 3.40 -11.30
N GLY A 65 7.30 4.51 -12.03
CA GLY A 65 7.14 5.84 -11.44
C GLY A 65 5.79 6.02 -10.75
N LEU A 66 4.73 5.45 -11.32
CA LEU A 66 3.41 5.47 -10.71
C LEU A 66 3.41 4.76 -9.34
N LEU A 67 4.01 3.58 -9.27
CA LEU A 67 4.09 2.83 -8.03
C LEU A 67 4.95 3.55 -6.99
N GLU A 68 6.04 4.20 -7.41
CA GLU A 68 6.84 5.01 -6.50
C GLU A 68 6.07 6.21 -5.96
N ARG A 69 5.20 6.80 -6.77
CA ARG A 69 4.34 7.91 -6.30
C ARG A 69 3.32 7.43 -5.27
N VAL A 70 2.83 6.20 -5.40
CA VAL A 70 1.94 5.62 -4.37
C VAL A 70 2.68 5.48 -3.04
N VAL A 71 3.91 4.98 -3.07
CA VAL A 71 4.74 4.86 -1.86
C VAL A 71 4.95 6.23 -1.22
N ALA A 72 5.32 7.23 -2.01
CA ALA A 72 5.54 8.59 -1.52
C ALA A 72 4.25 9.19 -0.94
N TRP A 73 3.09 8.89 -1.55
CA TRP A 73 1.81 9.36 -1.06
C TRP A 73 1.53 8.83 0.35
N ILE A 74 1.81 7.55 0.59
CA ILE A 74 1.61 6.94 1.93
C ILE A 74 2.49 7.65 2.94
N GLU A 75 3.77 7.84 2.63
CA GLU A 75 4.72 8.48 3.55
C GLU A 75 4.32 9.92 3.86
N THR A 76 3.81 10.64 2.88
CA THR A 76 3.44 12.05 3.04
C THR A 76 2.10 12.21 3.76
N ASN A 77 1.11 11.40 3.42
CA ASN A 77 -0.27 11.61 3.86
C ASN A 77 -0.65 10.77 5.08
N ARG A 78 0.14 9.76 5.42
CA ARG A 78 -0.12 8.88 6.56
C ARG A 78 1.11 8.75 7.44
N PRO A 79 1.53 9.86 8.11
CA PRO A 79 2.68 9.80 9.01
C PRO A 79 2.43 8.96 10.26
N ASP A 80 1.17 8.63 10.55
CA ASP A 80 0.78 7.73 11.62
C ASP A 80 1.15 6.26 11.35
N ILE A 81 1.57 5.94 10.13
CA ILE A 81 1.91 4.58 9.70
C ILE A 81 3.37 4.58 9.25
N GLN A 82 4.13 3.60 9.73
CA GLN A 82 5.51 3.43 9.30
C GLN A 82 5.55 2.55 8.05
N LEU A 83 6.09 3.07 6.97
CA LEU A 83 6.39 2.28 5.79
C LEU A 83 7.75 1.61 6.02
N VAL A 84 7.74 0.29 6.20
CA VAL A 84 8.95 -0.46 6.53
C VAL A 84 9.81 -0.69 5.31
N THR A 85 9.21 -1.22 4.25
CA THR A 85 9.89 -1.50 2.99
C THR A 85 8.87 -1.68 1.87
N TYR A 86 9.35 -1.60 0.64
CA TYR A 86 8.52 -1.93 -0.52
C TYR A 86 9.39 -2.54 -1.61
N GLN A 87 8.75 -3.30 -2.50
CA GLN A 87 9.42 -3.96 -3.62
C GLN A 87 8.55 -3.80 -4.87
N ILE A 88 9.18 -3.37 -5.95
CA ILE A 88 8.51 -3.23 -7.25
C ILE A 88 9.05 -4.30 -8.18
N GLU A 89 8.14 -5.07 -8.78
CA GLU A 89 8.49 -6.15 -9.70
C GLU A 89 7.91 -5.87 -11.08
N ASN A 90 8.72 -6.04 -12.09
CA ASN A 90 8.28 -5.92 -13.47
C ASN A 90 7.71 -7.26 -13.94
N ARG A 91 6.40 -7.38 -13.87
CA ARG A 91 5.68 -8.57 -14.31
C ARG A 91 4.79 -8.30 -15.49
#